data_b37033ca5554998927f52cc63bbfb464
#
_entry.id   b37033ca5554998927f52cc63bbfb464
#
_cell.length_a   1.000
_cell.length_b   1.000
_cell.length_c   1.000
_cell.angle_alpha   90.00
_cell.angle_beta   90.00
_cell.angle_gamma   90.00
#
_symmetry.space_group_name_H-M   'P 1'
#
loop_
_entity.id
_entity.type
_entity.pdbx_description
1 polymer ?
#
loop_
_entity_poly.entity_id
_entity_poly.type
_entity_poly.pdbx_seq_one_letter_code
_entity_poly.pdbx_strand_id
1 'polypeptide(L)'
;MTTPQDIALLDARKALKMFEKVEIPVLGVIENMSTHICSKCGHEEAIFGTGGGERMASEYGVDILGGIPLDIRIREDADGGRPTVVADPDGAVAGNYRSIARQ
;
A
#
# COMPACT_ATOMS: atom_id res chain seq x y z
N MET A 1 -3.02 -3.85 -5.18
CA MET A 1 -2.18 -3.56 -4.00
C MET A 1 -1.01 -4.52 -3.96
N THR A 2 0.18 -4.04 -3.65
CA THR A 2 1.40 -4.86 -3.53
C THR A 2 2.25 -4.38 -2.35
N THR A 3 3.27 -5.17 -1.99
CA THR A 3 4.33 -4.72 -1.09
C THR A 3 5.60 -4.48 -1.91
N PRO A 4 6.63 -3.80 -1.38
CA PRO A 4 7.83 -3.51 -2.15
C PRO A 4 8.78 -4.70 -2.36
N GLN A 5 8.49 -5.84 -1.76
CA GLN A 5 9.30 -7.05 -1.89
C GLN A 5 9.23 -7.62 -3.31
N ASP A 6 10.37 -8.08 -3.84
CA ASP A 6 10.44 -8.60 -5.21
C ASP A 6 9.48 -9.76 -5.46
N ILE A 7 9.33 -10.66 -4.50
CA ILE A 7 8.44 -11.82 -4.66
C ILE A 7 6.97 -11.40 -4.75
N ALA A 8 6.57 -10.39 -3.97
CA ALA A 8 5.21 -9.85 -4.03
C ALA A 8 4.96 -9.12 -5.35
N LEU A 9 5.96 -8.41 -5.86
CA LEU A 9 5.88 -7.70 -7.13
C LEU A 9 5.71 -8.67 -8.30
N LEU A 10 6.32 -9.84 -8.26
CA LEU A 10 6.13 -10.88 -9.27
C LEU A 10 4.66 -11.30 -9.35
N ASP A 11 4.03 -11.54 -8.22
CA ASP A 11 2.61 -11.92 -8.17
C ASP A 11 1.70 -10.77 -8.60
N ALA A 12 2.01 -9.55 -8.18
CA ALA A 12 1.24 -8.36 -8.57
C ALA A 12 1.30 -8.13 -10.09
N ARG A 13 2.45 -8.35 -10.71
CA ARG A 13 2.60 -8.25 -12.18
C ARG A 13 1.74 -9.28 -12.90
N LYS A 14 1.69 -10.51 -12.40
CA LYS A 14 0.83 -11.56 -12.97
C LYS A 14 -0.65 -11.16 -12.88
N ALA A 15 -1.06 -10.63 -11.74
CA ALA A 15 -2.43 -10.18 -11.54
C ALA A 15 -2.79 -9.04 -12.50
N LEU A 16 -1.90 -8.07 -12.67
CA LEU A 16 -2.10 -6.94 -13.57
C LEU A 16 -2.25 -7.40 -15.02
N LYS A 17 -1.38 -8.31 -15.46
CA LYS A 17 -1.46 -8.89 -16.81
C LYS A 17 -2.76 -9.65 -17.02
N MET A 18 -3.24 -10.37 -16.01
CA MET A 18 -4.53 -11.06 -16.06
C MET A 18 -5.67 -10.06 -16.25
N PHE A 19 -5.66 -8.97 -15.50
CA PHE A 19 -6.69 -7.92 -15.62
C PHE A 19 -6.69 -7.29 -17.01
N GLU A 20 -5.52 -7.02 -17.58
CA GLU A 20 -5.41 -6.51 -18.96
C GLU A 20 -6.01 -7.49 -19.96
N LYS A 21 -5.71 -8.77 -19.78
CA LYS A 21 -6.15 -9.83 -20.69
C LYS A 21 -7.68 -9.99 -20.72
N VAL A 22 -8.34 -9.78 -19.59
CA VAL A 22 -9.81 -9.86 -19.47
C VAL A 22 -10.46 -8.47 -19.54
N GLU A 23 -9.71 -7.45 -19.91
CA GLU A 23 -10.19 -6.07 -20.11
C GLU A 23 -10.80 -5.42 -18.88
N ILE A 24 -10.25 -5.73 -17.69
CA ILE A 24 -10.61 -5.05 -16.45
C ILE A 24 -9.66 -3.86 -16.27
N PRO A 25 -10.16 -2.63 -16.20
CA PRO A 25 -9.29 -1.46 -16.03
C PRO A 25 -8.61 -1.47 -14.67
N VAL A 26 -7.31 -1.12 -14.67
CA VAL A 26 -6.52 -0.97 -13.45
C VAL A 26 -6.38 0.52 -13.17
N LEU A 27 -6.94 0.98 -12.05
CA LEU A 27 -6.91 2.39 -11.66
C LEU A 27 -5.53 2.86 -11.23
N GLY A 28 -4.73 1.96 -10.65
CA GLY A 28 -3.40 2.28 -10.19
C GLY A 28 -2.86 1.24 -9.23
N VAL A 29 -1.71 1.54 -8.65
CA VAL A 29 -1.00 0.67 -7.71
C VAL A 29 -0.96 1.33 -6.33
N ILE A 30 -1.25 0.55 -5.29
CA ILE A 30 -1.08 0.95 -3.90
C ILE A 30 0.04 0.08 -3.34
N GLU A 31 1.08 0.71 -2.79
CA GLU A 31 2.18 0.00 -2.12
C GLU A 31 1.88 -0.09 -0.63
N ASN A 32 1.58 -1.30 -0.15
CA ASN A 32 1.41 -1.56 1.28
C ASN A 32 2.76 -1.93 1.89
N MET A 33 2.90 -1.74 3.17
CA MET A 33 4.16 -1.98 3.89
C MET A 33 5.34 -1.23 3.27
N SER A 34 5.07 -0.02 2.77
CA SER A 34 6.10 0.83 2.16
C SER A 34 7.24 1.13 3.11
N THR A 35 6.91 1.45 4.35
CA THR A 35 7.86 1.70 5.42
C THR A 35 7.36 1.06 6.71
N HIS A 36 8.25 0.87 7.66
CA HIS A 36 7.91 0.41 9.01
C HIS A 36 8.01 1.59 9.98
N ILE A 37 6.95 1.82 10.75
CA ILE A 37 6.92 2.86 11.79
C ILE A 37 7.09 2.18 13.15
N CYS A 38 8.18 2.54 13.86
CA CYS A 38 8.45 1.99 15.18
C CYS A 38 7.41 2.49 16.20
N SER A 39 6.76 1.57 16.91
CA SER A 39 5.75 1.90 17.90
C SER A 39 6.32 2.60 19.15
N LYS A 40 7.64 2.52 19.37
CA LYS A 40 8.31 3.10 20.53
C LYS A 40 8.88 4.49 20.27
N CYS A 41 9.46 4.73 19.11
CA CYS A 41 10.16 5.98 18.81
C CYS A 41 9.66 6.71 17.56
N GLY A 42 8.75 6.10 16.81
CA GLY A 42 8.23 6.70 15.59
C GLY A 42 9.19 6.69 14.40
N HIS A 43 10.36 6.07 14.55
CA HIS A 43 11.32 5.97 13.45
C HIS A 43 10.72 5.22 12.27
N GLU A 44 10.89 5.77 11.07
CA GLU A 44 10.34 5.21 9.84
C GLU A 44 11.46 4.76 8.92
N GLU A 45 11.43 3.51 8.49
CA GLU A 45 12.42 3.00 7.53
C GLU A 45 11.79 2.00 6.57
N ALA A 46 12.36 1.92 5.36
CA ALA A 46 11.88 1.04 4.30
C ALA A 46 12.53 -0.35 4.43
N ILE A 47 12.08 -1.15 5.38
CA ILE A 47 12.68 -2.44 5.69
C ILE A 47 12.53 -3.49 4.57
N PHE A 48 11.57 -3.30 3.68
CA PHE A 48 11.34 -4.20 2.53
C PHE A 48 11.83 -3.61 1.21
N GLY A 49 12.60 -2.52 1.24
CA GLY A 49 13.10 -1.83 0.06
C GLY A 49 12.25 -0.63 -0.35
N THR A 50 12.69 0.07 -1.36
CA THR A 50 12.04 1.29 -1.85
C THR A 50 11.75 1.21 -3.35
N GLY A 51 10.71 1.95 -3.78
CA GLY A 51 10.44 2.16 -5.21
C GLY A 51 9.86 0.99 -5.96
N GLY A 52 9.50 -0.12 -5.29
CA GLY A 52 8.96 -1.30 -5.97
C GLY A 52 7.64 -1.04 -6.66
N GLY A 53 6.70 -0.40 -5.94
CA GLY A 53 5.40 -0.04 -6.50
C GLY A 53 5.50 0.98 -7.61
N GLU A 54 6.38 1.96 -7.45
CA GLU A 54 6.61 2.99 -8.47
C GLU A 54 7.20 2.40 -9.76
N ARG A 55 8.16 1.49 -9.63
CA ARG A 55 8.74 0.81 -10.79
C ARG A 55 7.68 0.00 -11.55
N MET A 56 6.86 -0.73 -10.84
CA MET A 56 5.78 -1.50 -11.43
C MET A 56 4.75 -0.59 -12.11
N ALA A 57 4.34 0.48 -11.46
CA ALA A 57 3.41 1.44 -12.03
C ALA A 57 3.95 2.07 -13.31
N SER A 58 5.21 2.48 -13.31
CA SER A 58 5.90 3.04 -14.48
C SER A 58 6.01 2.03 -15.62
N GLU A 59 6.36 0.79 -15.30
CA GLU A 59 6.52 -0.30 -16.27
C GLU A 59 5.22 -0.62 -17.02
N TYR A 60 4.09 -0.56 -16.34
CA TYR A 60 2.78 -0.88 -16.93
C TYR A 60 1.95 0.36 -17.29
N GLY A 61 2.48 1.54 -17.14
CA GLY A 61 1.80 2.78 -17.51
C GLY A 61 0.57 3.09 -16.67
N VAL A 62 0.56 2.68 -15.40
CA VAL A 62 -0.51 2.99 -14.45
C VAL A 62 0.01 3.92 -13.36
N ASP A 63 -0.90 4.59 -12.65
CA ASP A 63 -0.51 5.52 -11.59
C ASP A 63 -0.16 4.79 -10.29
N ILE A 64 0.76 5.36 -9.53
CA ILE A 64 0.94 4.99 -8.13
C ILE A 64 -0.01 5.86 -7.29
N LEU A 65 -0.94 5.23 -6.60
CA LEU A 65 -1.98 5.94 -5.85
C LEU A 65 -1.52 6.36 -4.46
N GLY A 66 -0.58 5.63 -3.89
CA GLY A 66 -0.01 5.96 -2.59
C GLY A 66 0.65 4.78 -1.92
N GLY A 67 1.23 5.05 -0.75
CA GLY A 67 1.87 4.07 0.09
C GLY A 67 1.21 4.00 1.46
N ILE A 68 1.12 2.81 2.02
CA ILE A 68 0.59 2.56 3.36
C ILE A 68 1.72 1.98 4.20
N PRO A 69 1.99 2.53 5.39
CA PRO A 69 3.07 2.03 6.23
C PRO A 69 2.70 0.71 6.90
N LEU A 70 3.71 -0.05 7.30
CA LEU A 70 3.57 -1.16 8.22
C LEU A 70 3.59 -0.59 9.63
N ASP A 71 2.41 -0.48 10.24
CA ASP A 71 2.22 0.09 11.57
C ASP A 71 1.40 -0.91 12.40
N ILE A 72 1.85 -1.19 13.60
CA ILE A 72 1.20 -2.16 14.49
C ILE A 72 -0.27 -1.80 14.75
N ARG A 73 -0.61 -0.51 14.76
CA ARG A 73 -1.97 -0.04 15.00
C ARG A 73 -2.93 -0.49 13.91
N ILE A 74 -2.47 -0.58 12.66
CA ILE A 74 -3.31 -1.05 11.55
C ILE A 74 -3.77 -2.49 11.82
N ARG A 75 -2.85 -3.35 12.25
CA ARG A 75 -3.17 -4.74 12.59
C ARG A 75 -4.10 -4.83 13.79
N GLU A 76 -3.76 -4.12 14.86
CA GLU A 76 -4.57 -4.14 16.10
C GLU A 76 -5.98 -3.65 15.84
N ASP A 77 -6.13 -2.57 15.11
CA ASP A 77 -7.43 -2.00 14.77
C ASP A 77 -8.26 -2.96 13.90
N ALA A 78 -7.64 -3.55 12.88
CA ALA A 78 -8.31 -4.50 12.00
C ALA A 78 -8.74 -5.76 12.74
N ASP A 79 -7.86 -6.32 13.58
CA ASP A 79 -8.16 -7.52 14.38
C ASP A 79 -9.28 -7.24 15.39
N GLY A 80 -9.36 -6.03 15.90
CA GLY A 80 -10.40 -5.59 16.83
C GLY A 80 -11.74 -5.25 16.16
N GLY A 81 -11.82 -5.32 14.84
CA GLY A 81 -13.05 -5.02 14.10
C GLY A 81 -13.33 -3.53 13.92
N ARG A 82 -12.36 -2.68 14.19
CA ARG A 82 -12.45 -1.22 13.98
C ARG A 82 -11.29 -0.75 13.14
N PRO A 83 -11.42 -0.79 11.78
CA PRO A 83 -10.35 -0.34 10.89
C PRO A 83 -9.82 1.05 11.26
N THR A 84 -8.56 1.31 10.96
CA THR A 84 -7.87 2.54 11.37
C THR A 84 -8.64 3.82 11.00
N VAL A 85 -9.29 3.85 9.85
CA VAL A 85 -10.09 5.01 9.42
C VAL A 85 -11.24 5.29 10.39
N VAL A 86 -11.76 4.26 11.06
CA VAL A 86 -12.83 4.39 12.07
C VAL A 86 -12.24 4.60 13.46
N ALA A 87 -11.18 3.86 13.80
CA ALA A 87 -10.59 3.89 15.14
C ALA A 87 -9.84 5.19 15.43
N ASP A 88 -9.16 5.74 14.43
CA ASP A 88 -8.36 6.97 14.55
C ASP A 88 -8.50 7.82 13.28
N PRO A 89 -9.70 8.42 13.07
CA PRO A 89 -10.00 9.12 11.81
C PRO A 89 -9.12 10.34 11.56
N ASP A 90 -8.56 10.94 12.58
CA ASP A 90 -7.71 12.14 12.47
C ASP A 90 -6.22 11.80 12.42
N GLY A 91 -5.85 10.53 12.52
CA GLY A 91 -4.47 10.08 12.50
C GLY A 91 -3.84 10.12 11.09
N ALA A 92 -2.51 10.07 11.06
CA ALA A 92 -1.74 10.11 9.80
C ALA A 92 -2.05 8.91 8.89
N VAL A 93 -2.22 7.72 9.46
CA VAL A 93 -2.52 6.50 8.69
C VAL A 93 -3.90 6.61 8.03
N ALA A 94 -4.91 7.05 8.76
CA ALA A 94 -6.25 7.30 8.19
C ALA A 94 -6.18 8.35 7.07
N GLY A 95 -5.34 9.36 7.23
CA GLY A 95 -5.07 10.35 6.20
C GLY A 95 -4.51 9.75 4.92
N ASN A 96 -3.62 8.78 5.04
CA ASN A 96 -3.07 8.06 3.88
C ASN A 96 -4.17 7.33 3.11
N TYR A 97 -5.04 6.61 3.79
CA TYR A 97 -6.17 5.92 3.16
C TYR A 97 -7.11 6.90 2.45
N ARG A 98 -7.44 8.00 3.10
CA ARG A 98 -8.31 9.03 2.49
C ARG A 98 -7.68 9.66 1.26
N SER A 99 -6.39 9.95 1.31
CA SER A 99 -5.65 10.52 0.18
C SER A 99 -5.69 9.59 -1.04
N ILE A 100 -5.48 8.30 -0.81
CA ILE A 100 -5.57 7.28 -1.88
C ILE A 100 -6.97 7.24 -2.47
N ALA A 101 -7.98 7.26 -1.63
CA ALA A 101 -9.39 7.17 -2.07
C ALA A 101 -9.85 8.38 -2.89
N ARG A 102 -9.22 9.54 -2.71
CA ARG A 102 -9.57 10.78 -3.41
C ARG A 102 -8.95 10.91 -4.81
N GLN A 103 -8.07 10.01 -5.18
CA GLN A 103 -7.40 10.07 -6.49
C GLN A 103 -8.19 9.42 -7.64
#